data_1288d518cfef1152279ea8323cccc4e8
#
_entry.id   1288d518cfef1152279ea8323cccc4e8
#
_cell.length_a   1.000
_cell.length_b   1.000
_cell.length_c   1.000
_cell.angle_alpha   90.00
_cell.angle_beta   90.00
_cell.angle_gamma   90.00
#
_symmetry.space_group_name_H-M   'P 1'
#
loop_
_entity.id
_entity.type
_entity.pdbx_description
1 polymer ?
#
loop_
_entity_poly.entity_id
_entity_poly.type
_entity_poly.pdbx_seq_one_letter_code
_entity_poly.pdbx_strand_id
1 'polypeptide(L)'
;MMILALILAALTFFGHIQPSHIVMLAFGLGVANAFDAPARHAFVVELVEREDLGNAIALNSTMFNLATAIGPAIAGVVYAALGPGWCFTINGASFIAVISALLMMRLKWQATRVRTGSTALDDLKDGLRYVGSHPTIRMLIAVTMVTTIFGMSFVILLPAWSVKILGGDATTNGFLQSARGVGSLIGALMIASLARLKIKGKLLTLGSLIFPVLLLV
;
A
#
# COMPACT_ATOMS: atom_id res chain seq x y z
N MET A 1 -4.30 13.53 -4.96
CA MET A 1 -4.75 12.23 -5.50
C MET A 1 -6.07 12.32 -6.25
N MET A 2 -7.16 12.86 -5.67
CA MET A 2 -8.47 13.00 -6.34
C MET A 2 -8.36 13.70 -7.70
N ILE A 3 -7.73 14.87 -7.75
CA ILE A 3 -7.56 15.66 -8.99
C ILE A 3 -6.81 14.85 -10.07
N LEU A 4 -5.76 14.12 -9.70
CA LEU A 4 -5.01 13.30 -10.64
C LEU A 4 -5.87 12.17 -11.24
N ALA A 5 -6.71 11.53 -10.42
CA ALA A 5 -7.64 10.51 -10.88
C ALA A 5 -8.70 11.08 -11.83
N LEU A 6 -9.26 12.25 -11.52
CA LEU A 6 -10.25 12.92 -12.38
C LEU A 6 -9.65 13.43 -13.69
N ILE A 7 -8.42 13.94 -13.68
CA ILE A 7 -7.70 14.30 -14.92
C ILE A 7 -7.50 13.07 -15.79
N LEU A 8 -7.09 11.93 -15.19
CA LEU A 8 -6.89 10.70 -15.94
C LEU A 8 -8.22 10.15 -16.49
N ALA A 9 -9.31 10.26 -15.74
CA ALA A 9 -10.65 9.94 -16.20
C ALA A 9 -11.05 10.79 -17.42
N ALA A 10 -10.88 12.11 -17.31
CA ALA A 10 -11.23 13.04 -18.40
C ALA A 10 -10.40 12.74 -19.67
N LEU A 11 -9.08 12.60 -19.55
CA LEU A 11 -8.20 12.27 -20.69
C LEU A 11 -8.61 10.94 -21.34
N THR A 12 -9.06 9.97 -20.54
CA THR A 12 -9.51 8.67 -21.05
C THR A 12 -10.84 8.79 -21.80
N PHE A 13 -11.81 9.52 -21.27
CA PHE A 13 -13.12 9.71 -21.92
C PHE A 13 -13.02 10.51 -23.22
N PHE A 14 -12.15 11.53 -23.26
CA PHE A 14 -11.93 12.32 -24.47
C PHE A 14 -10.99 11.66 -25.49
N GLY A 15 -10.45 10.47 -25.19
CA GLY A 15 -9.54 9.77 -26.11
C GLY A 15 -8.18 10.44 -26.31
N HIS A 16 -7.82 11.41 -25.46
CA HIS A 16 -6.57 12.17 -25.56
C HIS A 16 -5.46 11.62 -24.66
N ILE A 17 -5.63 10.39 -24.14
CA ILE A 17 -4.64 9.77 -23.27
C ILE A 17 -3.37 9.41 -24.05
N GLN A 18 -2.22 9.83 -23.54
CA GLN A 18 -0.91 9.54 -24.09
C GLN A 18 -0.01 8.94 -22.99
N PRO A 19 1.00 8.13 -23.35
CA PRO A 19 1.95 7.59 -22.39
C PRO A 19 2.62 8.65 -21.51
N SER A 20 2.92 9.82 -22.08
CA SER A 20 3.48 10.98 -21.36
C SER A 20 2.56 11.48 -20.25
N HIS A 21 1.24 11.56 -20.50
CA HIS A 21 0.26 11.96 -19.49
C HIS A 21 0.23 10.96 -18.32
N ILE A 22 0.29 9.66 -18.63
CA ILE A 22 0.33 8.61 -17.61
C ILE A 22 1.58 8.74 -16.74
N VAL A 23 2.75 8.94 -17.35
CA VAL A 23 4.02 9.11 -16.63
C VAL A 23 3.98 10.34 -15.72
N MET A 24 3.51 11.48 -16.23
CA MET A 24 3.42 12.72 -15.45
C MET A 24 2.44 12.57 -14.27
N LEU A 25 1.27 11.99 -14.50
CA LEU A 25 0.27 11.77 -13.45
C LEU A 25 0.74 10.72 -12.44
N ALA A 26 1.43 9.66 -12.89
CA ALA A 26 2.04 8.67 -12.00
C ALA A 26 3.15 9.29 -11.13
N PHE A 27 3.99 10.16 -11.71
CA PHE A 27 4.98 10.91 -10.93
C PHE A 27 4.31 11.80 -9.87
N GLY A 28 3.29 12.56 -10.26
CA GLY A 28 2.50 13.39 -9.34
C GLY A 28 1.83 12.56 -8.22
N LEU A 29 1.34 11.37 -8.55
CA LEU A 29 0.80 10.43 -7.57
C LEU A 29 1.88 9.93 -6.61
N GLY A 30 3.08 9.62 -7.12
CA GLY A 30 4.22 9.22 -6.31
C GLY A 30 4.62 10.29 -5.31
N VAL A 31 4.71 11.55 -5.73
CA VAL A 31 4.96 12.69 -4.86
C VAL A 31 3.86 12.82 -3.80
N ALA A 32 2.59 12.75 -4.19
CA ALA A 32 1.48 12.82 -3.23
C ALA A 32 1.52 11.69 -2.20
N ASN A 33 1.85 10.45 -2.62
CA ASN A 33 2.01 9.31 -1.73
C ASN A 33 3.16 9.47 -0.73
N ALA A 34 4.26 10.10 -1.14
CA ALA A 34 5.41 10.34 -0.27
C ALA A 34 5.06 11.20 0.96
N PHE A 35 4.08 12.08 0.83
CA PHE A 35 3.55 12.89 1.94
C PHE A 35 2.36 12.23 2.65
N ASP A 36 1.46 11.56 1.92
CA ASP A 36 0.24 10.96 2.49
C ASP A 36 0.56 9.81 3.45
N ALA A 37 1.47 8.92 3.07
CA ALA A 37 1.76 7.74 3.86
C ALA A 37 2.29 8.06 5.28
N PRO A 38 3.33 8.88 5.46
CA PRO A 38 3.79 9.24 6.81
C PRO A 38 2.77 10.07 7.58
N ALA A 39 2.05 10.99 6.90
CA ALA A 39 1.02 11.79 7.53
C ALA A 39 -0.12 10.92 8.07
N ARG A 40 -0.57 9.93 7.30
CA ARG A 40 -1.61 8.98 7.70
C ARG A 40 -1.18 8.14 8.90
N HIS A 41 0.06 7.65 8.93
CA HIS A 41 0.57 6.91 10.08
C HIS A 41 0.69 7.77 11.34
N ALA A 42 1.17 9.00 11.23
CA ALA A 42 1.22 9.93 12.34
C ALA A 42 -0.19 10.25 12.87
N PHE A 43 -1.13 10.45 11.95
CA PHE A 43 -2.52 10.77 12.28
C PHE A 43 -3.22 9.66 13.06
N VAL A 44 -3.00 8.39 12.71
CA VAL A 44 -3.58 7.25 13.46
C VAL A 44 -3.10 7.26 14.92
N VAL A 45 -1.84 7.62 15.18
CA VAL A 45 -1.29 7.69 16.54
C VAL A 45 -1.92 8.84 17.36
N GLU A 46 -2.30 9.93 16.69
CA GLU A 46 -2.92 11.09 17.34
C GLU A 46 -4.44 10.93 17.58
N LEU A 47 -5.10 10.03 16.83
CA LEU A 47 -6.54 9.81 16.91
C LEU A 47 -6.98 8.97 18.11
N VAL A 48 -6.10 8.16 18.67
CA VAL A 48 -6.44 7.18 19.71
C VAL A 48 -5.55 7.34 20.94
N GLU A 49 -6.08 6.94 22.10
CA GLU A 49 -5.30 6.88 23.31
C GLU A 49 -4.25 5.77 23.23
N ARG A 50 -3.17 5.86 24.01
CA ARG A 50 -2.05 4.90 23.98
C ARG A 50 -2.49 3.45 24.20
N GLU A 51 -3.53 3.27 25.01
CA GLU A 51 -4.11 1.96 25.33
C GLU A 51 -4.76 1.31 24.12
N ASP A 52 -5.38 2.09 23.23
CA ASP A 52 -6.09 1.64 22.03
C ASP A 52 -5.22 1.61 20.77
N LEU A 53 -3.98 2.12 20.85
CA LEU A 53 -3.09 2.20 19.70
C LEU A 53 -2.87 0.86 19.00
N GLY A 54 -2.73 -0.22 19.77
CA GLY A 54 -2.58 -1.58 19.23
C GLY A 54 -3.80 -2.01 18.41
N ASN A 55 -5.00 -1.73 18.90
CA ASN A 55 -6.26 -2.03 18.21
C ASN A 55 -6.43 -1.17 16.96
N ALA A 56 -6.09 0.11 17.02
CA ALA A 56 -6.17 1.03 15.88
C ALA A 56 -5.23 0.60 14.74
N ILE A 57 -3.99 0.22 15.06
CA ILE A 57 -3.03 -0.32 14.08
C ILE A 57 -3.53 -1.64 13.47
N ALA A 58 -4.07 -2.55 14.30
CA ALA A 58 -4.62 -3.81 13.82
C ALA A 58 -5.81 -3.59 12.89
N LEU A 59 -6.73 -2.71 13.25
CA LEU A 59 -7.90 -2.36 12.44
C LEU A 59 -7.49 -1.72 11.11
N ASN A 60 -6.56 -0.75 11.14
CA ASN A 60 -6.03 -0.12 9.93
C ASN A 60 -5.38 -1.15 9.00
N SER A 61 -4.59 -2.08 9.54
CA SER A 61 -3.98 -3.16 8.76
C SER A 61 -5.01 -4.11 8.17
N THR A 62 -6.07 -4.44 8.93
CA THR A 62 -7.17 -5.28 8.47
C THR A 62 -7.92 -4.62 7.32
N MET A 63 -8.25 -3.33 7.44
CA MET A 63 -8.91 -2.55 6.37
C MET A 63 -8.05 -2.52 5.10
N PHE A 64 -6.75 -2.31 5.23
CA PHE A 64 -5.82 -2.31 4.11
C PHE A 64 -5.77 -3.68 3.40
N ASN A 65 -5.64 -4.76 4.16
CA ASN A 65 -5.63 -6.11 3.62
C ASN A 65 -6.96 -6.49 2.95
N LEU A 66 -8.09 -6.11 3.55
CA LEU A 66 -9.42 -6.34 2.98
C LEU A 66 -9.60 -5.58 1.66
N ALA A 67 -9.18 -4.30 1.62
CA ALA A 67 -9.22 -3.51 0.39
C ALA A 67 -8.32 -4.11 -0.70
N THR A 68 -7.14 -4.63 -0.34
CA THR A 68 -6.23 -5.31 -1.27
C THR A 68 -6.80 -6.64 -1.78
N ALA A 69 -7.61 -7.34 -0.97
CA ALA A 69 -8.24 -8.59 -1.37
C ALA A 69 -9.45 -8.37 -2.30
N ILE A 70 -10.27 -7.37 -2.03
CA ILE A 70 -11.56 -7.16 -2.74
C ILE A 70 -11.41 -6.13 -3.86
N GLY A 71 -10.61 -5.09 -3.65
CA GLY A 71 -10.49 -3.95 -4.57
C GLY A 71 -10.16 -4.32 -6.01
N PRO A 72 -9.13 -5.14 -6.26
CA PRO A 72 -8.76 -5.51 -7.62
C PRO A 72 -9.83 -6.31 -8.37
N ALA A 73 -10.61 -7.18 -7.68
CA ALA A 73 -11.71 -7.90 -8.32
C ALA A 73 -12.81 -6.93 -8.75
N ILE A 74 -13.22 -6.02 -7.86
CA ILE A 74 -14.22 -4.98 -8.19
C ILE A 74 -13.68 -4.12 -9.34
N ALA A 75 -12.44 -3.66 -9.27
CA ALA A 75 -11.84 -2.85 -10.32
C ALA A 75 -11.79 -3.58 -11.67
N GLY A 76 -11.46 -4.88 -11.69
CA GLY A 76 -11.46 -5.71 -12.89
C GLY A 76 -12.86 -5.82 -13.53
N VAL A 77 -13.88 -6.07 -12.72
CA VAL A 77 -15.27 -6.14 -13.19
C VAL A 77 -15.75 -4.78 -13.71
N VAL A 78 -15.49 -3.70 -12.99
CA VAL A 78 -15.86 -2.33 -13.43
C VAL A 78 -15.13 -1.98 -14.73
N TYR A 79 -13.85 -2.33 -14.83
CA TYR A 79 -13.09 -2.10 -16.05
C TYR A 79 -13.67 -2.85 -17.25
N ALA A 80 -14.04 -4.11 -17.09
CA ALA A 80 -14.61 -4.92 -18.16
C ALA A 80 -16.01 -4.45 -18.56
N ALA A 81 -16.83 -4.02 -17.60
CA ALA A 81 -18.21 -3.60 -17.84
C ALA A 81 -18.33 -2.15 -18.35
N LEU A 82 -17.53 -1.23 -17.81
CA LEU A 82 -17.70 0.21 -18.03
C LEU A 82 -16.47 0.88 -18.65
N GLY A 83 -15.34 0.18 -18.67
CA GLY A 83 -14.07 0.68 -19.20
C GLY A 83 -13.24 1.48 -18.20
N PRO A 84 -12.00 1.86 -18.60
CA PRO A 84 -11.00 2.48 -17.71
C PRO A 84 -11.43 3.87 -17.22
N GLY A 85 -12.13 4.64 -18.01
CA GLY A 85 -12.59 5.99 -17.63
C GLY A 85 -13.46 5.98 -16.37
N TRP A 86 -14.38 5.02 -16.28
CA TRP A 86 -15.22 4.85 -15.09
C TRP A 86 -14.45 4.38 -13.87
N CYS A 87 -13.42 3.52 -14.03
CA CYS A 87 -12.56 3.14 -12.91
C CYS A 87 -11.90 4.36 -12.28
N PHE A 88 -11.35 5.26 -13.09
CA PHE A 88 -10.73 6.50 -12.60
C PHE A 88 -11.75 7.47 -12.00
N THR A 89 -12.96 7.56 -12.58
CA THR A 89 -14.04 8.41 -12.05
C THR A 89 -14.49 7.93 -10.68
N ILE A 90 -14.76 6.65 -10.51
CA ILE A 90 -15.16 6.05 -9.23
C ILE A 90 -14.05 6.25 -8.19
N ASN A 91 -12.79 6.01 -8.58
CA ASN A 91 -11.65 6.26 -7.70
C ASN A 91 -11.57 7.75 -7.29
N GLY A 92 -11.69 8.68 -8.23
CA GLY A 92 -11.73 10.10 -7.93
C GLY A 92 -12.89 10.49 -7.02
N ALA A 93 -14.09 9.98 -7.28
CA ALA A 93 -15.29 10.24 -6.48
C ALA A 93 -15.15 9.66 -5.05
N SER A 94 -14.50 8.52 -4.87
CA SER A 94 -14.29 7.93 -3.54
C SER A 94 -13.51 8.85 -2.59
N PHE A 95 -12.63 9.71 -3.11
CA PHE A 95 -11.92 10.71 -2.30
C PHE A 95 -12.85 11.76 -1.69
N ILE A 96 -14.03 12.01 -2.29
CA ILE A 96 -15.03 12.93 -1.70
C ILE A 96 -15.49 12.38 -0.35
N ALA A 97 -15.74 11.07 -0.27
CA ALA A 97 -16.11 10.42 1.00
C ALA A 97 -14.98 10.54 2.03
N VAL A 98 -13.72 10.34 1.62
CA VAL A 98 -12.55 10.48 2.51
C VAL A 98 -12.42 11.92 3.01
N ILE A 99 -12.51 12.90 2.11
CA ILE A 99 -12.42 14.33 2.48
C ILE A 99 -13.56 14.71 3.42
N SER A 100 -14.79 14.28 3.12
CA SER A 100 -15.95 14.55 3.97
C SER A 100 -15.78 13.94 5.36
N ALA A 101 -15.28 12.69 5.44
CA ALA A 101 -15.01 12.04 6.72
C ALA A 101 -13.95 12.81 7.53
N LEU A 102 -12.87 13.26 6.88
CA LEU A 102 -11.82 14.04 7.53
C LEU A 102 -12.34 15.40 8.05
N LEU A 103 -13.18 16.09 7.27
CA LEU A 103 -13.79 17.36 7.66
C LEU A 103 -14.79 17.23 8.81
N MET A 104 -15.44 16.06 8.94
CA MET A 104 -16.36 15.77 10.04
C MET A 104 -15.65 15.37 11.33
N MET A 105 -14.37 15.04 11.29
CA MET A 105 -13.60 14.67 12.47
C MET A 105 -13.39 15.87 13.39
N ARG A 106 -13.71 15.70 14.66
CA ARG A 106 -13.41 16.67 15.73
C ARG A 106 -12.12 16.24 16.42
N LEU A 107 -11.00 16.79 15.97
CA LEU A 107 -9.70 16.52 16.58
C LEU A 107 -9.59 17.28 17.91
N LYS A 108 -9.29 16.57 18.99
CA LYS A 108 -8.76 17.20 20.20
C LYS A 108 -7.28 17.47 19.94
N TRP A 109 -6.95 18.71 19.58
CA TRP A 109 -5.57 19.13 19.35
C TRP A 109 -4.74 18.88 20.61
N GLN A 110 -3.92 17.87 20.61
CA GLN A 110 -2.84 17.71 21.56
C GLN A 110 -1.56 18.18 20.87
N ALA A 111 -1.04 19.30 21.34
CA ALA A 111 0.22 19.84 20.83
C ALA A 111 1.34 18.82 21.13
N THR A 112 1.64 17.96 20.17
CA THR A 112 2.84 17.13 20.24
C THR A 112 4.04 18.08 20.22
N ARG A 113 4.86 18.07 21.26
CA ARG A 113 6.10 18.86 21.32
C ARG A 113 6.95 18.49 20.11
N VAL A 114 6.94 19.34 19.10
CA VAL A 114 7.93 19.28 18.01
C VAL A 114 9.30 19.43 18.67
N ARG A 115 10.14 18.44 18.51
CA ARG A 115 11.56 18.50 18.89
C ARG A 115 12.20 19.58 18.02
N THR A 116 12.21 20.81 18.55
CA THR A 116 12.90 21.95 17.93
C THR A 116 14.39 21.74 18.10
N GLY A 117 15.13 21.57 17.02
CA GLY A 117 16.58 21.63 17.06
C GLY A 117 17.37 20.74 16.10
N SER A 118 16.77 19.75 15.44
CA SER A 118 17.47 18.95 14.42
C SER A 118 16.97 19.29 13.02
N THR A 119 17.85 19.33 12.04
CA THR A 119 17.46 19.41 10.63
C THR A 119 17.08 18.02 10.14
N ALA A 120 16.18 17.93 9.14
CA ALA A 120 15.79 16.64 8.53
C ALA A 120 17.01 15.83 8.02
N LEU A 121 18.08 16.53 7.64
CA LEU A 121 19.34 15.92 7.23
C LEU A 121 20.11 15.32 8.41
N ASP A 122 20.07 15.95 9.58
CA ASP A 122 20.71 15.44 10.79
C ASP A 122 19.98 14.21 11.29
N ASP A 123 18.62 14.25 11.30
CA ASP A 123 17.79 13.09 11.65
C ASP A 123 18.05 11.91 10.70
N LEU A 124 18.22 12.17 9.40
CA LEU A 124 18.58 11.13 8.42
C LEU A 124 19.97 10.53 8.69
N LYS A 125 20.98 11.36 8.96
CA LYS A 125 22.34 10.90 9.29
C LYS A 125 22.35 10.08 10.56
N ASP A 126 21.64 10.51 11.58
CA ASP A 126 21.53 9.80 12.85
C ASP A 126 20.81 8.46 12.67
N GLY A 127 19.75 8.42 11.87
CA GLY A 127 19.06 7.18 11.48
C GLY A 127 19.98 6.21 10.74
N LEU A 128 20.74 6.68 9.75
CA LEU A 128 21.71 5.85 9.02
C LEU A 128 22.85 5.35 9.92
N ARG A 129 23.37 6.20 10.82
CA ARG A 129 24.37 5.81 11.80
C ARG A 129 23.83 4.75 12.75
N TYR A 130 22.59 4.90 13.22
CA TYR A 130 21.91 3.93 14.08
C TYR A 130 21.78 2.57 13.41
N VAL A 131 21.33 2.53 12.16
CA VAL A 131 21.26 1.29 11.36
C VAL A 131 22.64 0.66 11.18
N GLY A 132 23.65 1.46 10.89
CA GLY A 132 25.03 1.00 10.73
C GLY A 132 25.61 0.37 12.01
N SER A 133 25.24 0.88 13.18
CA SER A 133 25.73 0.41 14.49
C SER A 133 24.99 -0.83 15.03
N HIS A 134 23.82 -1.19 14.45
CA HIS A 134 23.01 -2.32 14.93
C HIS A 134 22.91 -3.43 13.87
N PRO A 135 23.73 -4.51 13.98
CA PRO A 135 23.77 -5.60 12.98
C PRO A 135 22.41 -6.24 12.72
N THR A 136 21.60 -6.45 13.76
CA THR A 136 20.26 -7.05 13.66
C THR A 136 19.31 -6.18 12.80
N ILE A 137 19.33 -4.86 13.02
CA ILE A 137 18.49 -3.92 12.27
C ILE A 137 18.93 -3.87 10.81
N ARG A 138 20.25 -3.82 10.58
CA ARG A 138 20.83 -3.84 9.23
C ARG A 138 20.44 -5.11 8.48
N MET A 139 20.49 -6.27 9.12
CA MET A 139 20.08 -7.53 8.52
C MET A 139 18.57 -7.55 8.20
N LEU A 140 17.72 -7.08 9.10
CA LEU A 140 16.28 -6.98 8.86
C LEU A 140 15.97 -6.06 7.69
N ILE A 141 16.62 -4.89 7.61
CA ILE A 141 16.46 -3.96 6.49
C ILE A 141 16.91 -4.61 5.19
N ALA A 142 18.07 -5.29 5.17
CA ALA A 142 18.58 -5.97 3.98
C ALA A 142 17.59 -7.06 3.49
N VAL A 143 17.10 -7.91 4.39
CA VAL A 143 16.11 -8.95 4.04
C VAL A 143 14.84 -8.30 3.50
N THR A 144 14.31 -7.27 4.16
CA THR A 144 13.12 -6.56 3.70
C THR A 144 13.34 -5.93 2.33
N MET A 145 14.50 -5.30 2.09
CA MET A 145 14.85 -4.68 0.82
C MET A 145 14.87 -5.71 -0.31
N VAL A 146 15.55 -6.84 -0.12
CA VAL A 146 15.62 -7.92 -1.12
C VAL A 146 14.24 -8.50 -1.40
N THR A 147 13.47 -8.84 -0.37
CA THR A 147 12.13 -9.41 -0.55
C THR A 147 11.16 -8.42 -1.20
N THR A 148 11.28 -7.13 -0.92
CA THR A 148 10.45 -6.10 -1.56
C THR A 148 10.81 -5.91 -3.03
N ILE A 149 12.10 -5.81 -3.36
CA ILE A 149 12.56 -5.64 -4.75
C ILE A 149 12.08 -6.81 -5.61
N PHE A 150 12.34 -8.04 -5.19
CA PHE A 150 11.97 -9.23 -5.97
C PHE A 150 10.46 -9.53 -5.90
N GLY A 151 9.82 -9.31 -4.76
CA GLY A 151 8.39 -9.53 -4.60
C GLY A 151 7.53 -8.53 -5.37
N MET A 152 7.94 -7.25 -5.43
CA MET A 152 7.24 -6.25 -6.22
C MET A 152 7.36 -6.48 -7.72
N SER A 153 8.47 -7.05 -8.19
CA SER A 153 8.63 -7.40 -9.60
C SER A 153 7.55 -8.37 -10.09
N PHE A 154 7.20 -9.38 -9.28
CA PHE A 154 6.10 -10.29 -9.59
C PHE A 154 4.77 -9.55 -9.74
N VAL A 155 4.44 -8.66 -8.80
CA VAL A 155 3.18 -7.91 -8.81
C VAL A 155 3.05 -7.00 -10.03
N ILE A 156 4.16 -6.36 -10.43
CA ILE A 156 4.20 -5.47 -11.60
C ILE A 156 4.04 -6.26 -12.91
N LEU A 157 4.53 -7.49 -12.97
CA LEU A 157 4.42 -8.35 -14.14
C LEU A 157 3.05 -9.03 -14.28
N LEU A 158 2.27 -9.13 -13.21
CA LEU A 158 0.99 -9.84 -13.19
C LEU A 158 0.01 -9.39 -14.31
N PRO A 159 -0.18 -8.08 -14.60
CA PRO A 159 -1.03 -7.64 -15.71
C PRO A 159 -0.54 -8.12 -17.07
N ALA A 160 0.78 -8.13 -17.31
CA ALA A 160 1.36 -8.62 -18.55
C ALA A 160 1.17 -10.13 -18.70
N TRP A 161 1.29 -10.87 -17.60
CA TRP A 161 1.06 -12.33 -17.58
C TRP A 161 -0.40 -12.67 -17.83
N SER A 162 -1.35 -11.94 -17.21
CA SER A 162 -2.77 -12.20 -17.41
C SER A 162 -3.18 -12.07 -18.88
N VAL A 163 -2.62 -11.11 -19.60
CA VAL A 163 -2.95 -10.86 -21.01
C VAL A 163 -2.12 -11.75 -21.95
N LYS A 164 -0.78 -11.75 -21.80
CA LYS A 164 0.12 -12.38 -22.79
C LYS A 164 0.23 -13.89 -22.66
N ILE A 165 0.11 -14.43 -21.46
CA ILE A 165 0.33 -15.86 -21.19
C ILE A 165 -0.98 -16.57 -20.96
N LEU A 166 -1.89 -16.00 -20.16
CA LEU A 166 -3.18 -16.63 -19.87
C LEU A 166 -4.27 -16.29 -20.90
N GLY A 167 -4.00 -15.37 -21.84
CA GLY A 167 -5.00 -14.92 -22.82
C GLY A 167 -6.22 -14.26 -22.19
N GLY A 168 -6.08 -13.81 -20.94
CA GLY A 168 -7.15 -13.16 -20.17
C GLY A 168 -7.22 -11.64 -20.40
N ASP A 169 -8.04 -11.01 -19.60
CA ASP A 169 -8.35 -9.58 -19.66
C ASP A 169 -8.10 -8.88 -18.31
N ALA A 170 -8.63 -7.66 -18.16
CA ALA A 170 -8.57 -6.91 -16.91
C ALA A 170 -9.28 -7.61 -15.74
N THR A 171 -10.34 -8.37 -16.02
CA THR A 171 -11.06 -9.17 -15.01
C THR A 171 -10.18 -10.29 -14.48
N THR A 172 -9.49 -11.00 -15.38
CA THR A 172 -8.51 -12.04 -15.04
C THR A 172 -7.41 -11.48 -14.15
N ASN A 173 -6.83 -10.32 -14.52
CA ASN A 173 -5.85 -9.65 -13.67
C ASN A 173 -6.44 -9.24 -12.30
N GLY A 174 -7.67 -8.75 -12.27
CA GLY A 174 -8.37 -8.41 -11.04
C GLY A 174 -8.51 -9.60 -10.09
N PHE A 175 -8.90 -10.77 -10.59
CA PHE A 175 -8.99 -12.00 -9.79
C PHE A 175 -7.64 -12.50 -9.30
N LEU A 176 -6.60 -12.47 -10.14
CA LEU A 176 -5.24 -12.83 -9.71
C LEU A 176 -4.73 -11.95 -8.57
N GLN A 177 -4.93 -10.64 -8.69
CA GLN A 177 -4.57 -9.69 -7.64
C GLN A 177 -5.39 -9.90 -6.35
N SER A 178 -6.68 -10.21 -6.49
CA SER A 178 -7.55 -10.50 -5.34
C SER A 178 -7.16 -11.80 -4.64
N ALA A 179 -6.81 -12.86 -5.39
CA ALA A 179 -6.31 -14.09 -4.80
C ALA A 179 -5.06 -13.84 -3.94
N ARG A 180 -4.14 -12.99 -4.44
CA ARG A 180 -2.99 -12.53 -3.65
C ARG A 180 -3.41 -11.78 -2.39
N GLY A 181 -4.39 -10.89 -2.50
CA GLY A 181 -4.93 -10.14 -1.37
C GLY A 181 -5.58 -11.03 -0.31
N VAL A 182 -6.33 -12.03 -0.72
CA VAL A 182 -6.92 -13.05 0.19
C VAL A 182 -5.82 -13.82 0.90
N GLY A 183 -4.77 -14.25 0.18
CA GLY A 183 -3.61 -14.90 0.79
C GLY A 183 -2.93 -14.02 1.85
N SER A 184 -2.77 -12.72 1.55
CA SER A 184 -2.23 -11.72 2.48
C SER A 184 -3.10 -11.59 3.74
N LEU A 185 -4.42 -11.54 3.59
CA LEU A 185 -5.36 -11.46 4.72
C LEU A 185 -5.29 -12.71 5.60
N ILE A 186 -5.30 -13.90 5.00
CA ILE A 186 -5.16 -15.18 5.73
C ILE A 186 -3.83 -15.20 6.48
N GLY A 187 -2.72 -14.84 5.81
CA GLY A 187 -1.40 -14.78 6.43
C GLY A 187 -1.34 -13.80 7.59
N ALA A 188 -1.93 -12.62 7.46
CA ALA A 188 -2.01 -11.63 8.53
C ALA A 188 -2.79 -12.15 9.75
N LEU A 189 -3.95 -12.81 9.53
CA LEU A 189 -4.74 -13.40 10.59
C LEU A 189 -4.01 -14.57 11.29
N MET A 190 -3.31 -15.40 10.53
CA MET A 190 -2.46 -16.46 11.09
C MET A 190 -1.34 -15.86 11.96
N ILE A 191 -0.64 -14.84 11.50
CA ILE A 191 0.41 -14.18 12.28
C ILE A 191 -0.18 -13.54 13.54
N ALA A 192 -1.35 -12.92 13.45
CA ALA A 192 -2.03 -12.33 14.59
C ALA A 192 -2.42 -13.39 15.64
N SER A 193 -2.92 -14.54 15.22
CA SER A 193 -3.25 -15.65 16.12
C SER A 193 -2.02 -16.26 16.81
N LEU A 194 -0.87 -16.25 16.11
CA LEU A 194 0.41 -16.75 16.61
C LEU A 194 1.25 -15.69 17.34
N ALA A 195 0.73 -14.47 17.52
CA ALA A 195 1.47 -13.33 18.08
C ALA A 195 1.99 -13.57 19.50
N ARG A 196 1.33 -14.45 20.28
CA ARG A 196 1.74 -14.84 21.64
C ARG A 196 2.92 -15.81 21.66
N LEU A 197 3.23 -16.47 20.56
CA LEU A 197 4.32 -17.44 20.48
C LEU A 197 5.64 -16.73 20.14
N LYS A 198 6.74 -17.13 20.79
CA LYS A 198 8.09 -16.58 20.56
C LYS A 198 8.74 -17.12 19.27
N ILE A 199 7.96 -17.28 18.19
CA ILE A 199 8.42 -17.89 16.92
C ILE A 199 8.52 -16.88 15.75
N LYS A 200 8.39 -15.60 16.04
CA LYS A 200 8.36 -14.53 15.00
C LYS A 200 9.55 -14.58 14.04
N GLY A 201 10.75 -14.84 14.56
CA GLY A 201 11.96 -14.98 13.71
C GLY A 201 11.89 -16.19 12.79
N LYS A 202 11.41 -17.35 13.28
CA LYS A 202 11.23 -18.56 12.46
C LYS A 202 10.20 -18.35 11.35
N LEU A 203 9.09 -17.66 11.64
CA LEU A 203 8.07 -17.32 10.65
C LEU A 203 8.62 -16.39 9.57
N LEU A 204 9.42 -15.40 9.94
CA LEU A 204 10.08 -14.51 8.97
C LEU A 204 11.02 -15.31 8.04
N THR A 205 11.88 -16.16 8.62
CA THR A 205 12.81 -16.99 7.85
C THR A 205 12.07 -17.96 6.93
N LEU A 206 11.02 -18.61 7.44
CA LEU A 206 10.21 -19.56 6.66
C LEU A 206 9.52 -18.84 5.49
N GLY A 207 8.90 -17.70 5.74
CA GLY A 207 8.24 -16.89 4.69
C GLY A 207 9.21 -16.41 3.63
N SER A 208 10.39 -15.96 4.01
CA SER A 208 11.42 -15.51 3.07
C SER A 208 12.04 -16.64 2.23
N LEU A 209 11.96 -17.91 2.69
CA LEU A 209 12.40 -19.08 1.92
C LEU A 209 11.30 -19.67 1.04
N ILE A 210 10.07 -19.74 1.54
CA ILE A 210 8.94 -20.31 0.81
C ILE A 210 8.56 -19.43 -0.38
N PHE A 211 8.56 -18.12 -0.24
CA PHE A 211 8.12 -17.19 -1.28
C PHE A 211 8.91 -17.34 -2.60
N PRO A 212 10.25 -17.33 -2.63
CA PRO A 212 11.01 -17.56 -3.85
C PRO A 212 10.75 -18.93 -4.47
N VAL A 213 10.60 -19.97 -3.65
CA VAL A 213 10.33 -21.34 -4.14
C VAL A 213 8.97 -21.41 -4.83
N LEU A 214 7.94 -20.77 -4.28
CA LEU A 214 6.62 -20.71 -4.90
C LEU A 214 6.60 -19.88 -6.20
N LEU A 215 7.57 -19.00 -6.41
CA LEU A 215 7.69 -18.24 -7.67
C LEU A 215 8.38 -19.03 -8.79
N LEU A 216 9.04 -20.14 -8.46
CA LEU A 216 9.72 -21.02 -9.45
C LEU A 216 8.82 -22.13 -10.00
N VAL A 217 7.63 -22.32 -9.43
CA VAL A 217 6.61 -23.30 -9.84
C VAL A 217 5.52 -22.62 -10.65
#